data_28b620b52d8c394e947e16c35e107c9d
#
_entry.id   28b620b52d8c394e947e16c35e107c9d
#
_cell.length_a   1.000
_cell.length_b   1.000
_cell.length_c   1.000
_cell.angle_alpha   90.00
_cell.angle_beta   90.00
_cell.angle_gamma   90.00
#
_symmetry.space_group_name_H-M   'P 1'
#
loop_
_entity.id
_entity.type
_entity.pdbx_description
1 polymer ?
#
loop_
_entity_poly.entity_id
_entity_poly.type
_entity_poly.pdbx_seq_one_letter_code
_entity_poly.pdbx_strand_id
1 'polypeptide(L)'
;YTLMALTTAATVPVSQMLLRGYVISEISPVEAGWWEGMNRISHMYLMVITSSFSVYYLPRLSELKDSVEIKREIVKAYKVIVPMLLVAFTLVYLLRTVMIRILFTPEFLPMENLFFWQLAGDFFKICSWLLSFLLVAKSMTKAFVSTEVLFSLNFVILGFLFMRMNGVVGINQAYLVNYVVYLICMVFIFRRILYVK
;
A
#
# COMPACT_ATOMS: atom_id res chain seq x y z
N TYR A 1 15.18 -7.86 -12.53
CA TYR A 1 13.99 -7.01 -12.61
C TYR A 1 12.74 -7.79 -13.04
N THR A 2 12.84 -8.62 -14.09
CA THR A 2 11.71 -9.41 -14.61
C THR A 2 11.04 -10.27 -13.53
N LEU A 3 11.83 -10.98 -12.72
CA LEU A 3 11.30 -11.81 -11.64
C LEU A 3 10.56 -10.98 -10.57
N MET A 4 11.07 -9.79 -10.22
CA MET A 4 10.40 -8.87 -9.28
C MET A 4 9.04 -8.44 -9.84
N ALA A 5 8.99 -8.00 -11.11
CA ALA A 5 7.77 -7.58 -11.76
C ALA A 5 6.74 -8.73 -11.87
N LEU A 6 7.18 -9.93 -12.25
CA LEU A 6 6.32 -11.12 -12.32
C LEU A 6 5.76 -11.49 -10.95
N THR A 7 6.57 -11.40 -9.89
CA THR A 7 6.10 -11.70 -8.53
C THR A 7 4.96 -10.76 -8.14
N THR A 8 5.15 -9.44 -8.28
CA THR A 8 4.09 -8.47 -7.95
C THR A 8 2.86 -8.65 -8.84
N ALA A 9 3.04 -8.88 -10.15
CA ALA A 9 1.95 -9.11 -11.09
C ALA A 9 1.12 -10.38 -10.78
N ALA A 10 1.70 -11.35 -10.09
CA ALA A 10 1.00 -12.56 -9.66
C ALA A 10 0.39 -12.42 -8.26
N THR A 11 1.17 -11.96 -7.28
CA THR A 11 0.75 -11.96 -5.87
C THR A 11 -0.40 -11.00 -5.58
N VAL A 12 -0.38 -9.79 -6.14
CA VAL A 12 -1.39 -8.77 -5.87
C VAL A 12 -2.79 -9.18 -6.38
N PRO A 13 -2.97 -9.57 -7.67
CA PRO A 13 -4.28 -10.00 -8.16
C PRO A 13 -4.79 -11.26 -7.47
N VAL A 14 -3.91 -12.24 -7.20
CA VAL A 14 -4.30 -13.48 -6.52
C VAL A 14 -4.83 -13.18 -5.12
N SER A 15 -4.16 -12.35 -4.35
CA SER A 15 -4.64 -11.95 -3.02
C SER A 15 -5.98 -11.24 -3.08
N GLN A 16 -6.16 -10.31 -4.03
CA GLN A 16 -7.42 -9.60 -4.22
C GLN A 16 -8.56 -10.54 -4.64
N MET A 17 -8.29 -11.49 -5.55
CA MET A 17 -9.29 -12.47 -5.97
C MET A 17 -9.74 -13.37 -4.81
N LEU A 18 -8.81 -13.84 -3.98
CA LEU A 18 -9.12 -14.68 -2.83
C LEU A 18 -10.00 -13.93 -1.81
N LEU A 19 -9.59 -12.70 -1.44
CA LEU A 19 -10.34 -11.89 -0.49
C LEU A 19 -11.70 -11.49 -1.04
N ARG A 20 -11.78 -11.08 -2.31
CA ARG A 20 -13.05 -10.73 -2.98
C ARG A 20 -13.99 -11.92 -3.06
N GLY A 21 -13.48 -13.10 -3.42
CA GLY A 21 -14.25 -14.34 -3.46
C GLY A 21 -14.89 -14.65 -2.11
N TYR A 22 -14.11 -14.50 -1.03
CA TYR A 22 -14.62 -14.69 0.33
C TYR A 22 -15.72 -13.67 0.69
N VAL A 23 -15.54 -12.38 0.37
CA VAL A 23 -16.58 -11.37 0.64
C VAL A 23 -17.88 -11.71 -0.09
N ILE A 24 -17.79 -12.12 -1.34
CA ILE A 24 -18.99 -12.47 -2.15
C ILE A 24 -19.71 -13.68 -1.57
N SER A 25 -18.97 -14.73 -1.13
CA SER A 25 -19.56 -15.98 -0.65
C SER A 25 -20.05 -15.92 0.79
N GLU A 26 -19.32 -15.25 1.68
CA GLU A 26 -19.54 -15.33 3.12
C GLU A 26 -20.13 -14.05 3.73
N ILE A 27 -20.06 -12.91 3.03
CA ILE A 27 -20.53 -11.63 3.54
C ILE A 27 -21.67 -11.11 2.64
N SER A 28 -21.33 -10.45 1.52
CA SER A 28 -22.32 -9.92 0.58
C SER A 28 -21.67 -9.48 -0.74
N PRO A 29 -22.30 -9.75 -1.90
CA PRO A 29 -21.87 -9.18 -3.18
C PRO A 29 -21.91 -7.65 -3.20
N VAL A 30 -22.83 -7.02 -2.47
CA VAL A 30 -22.95 -5.56 -2.37
C VAL A 30 -21.74 -4.98 -1.65
N GLU A 31 -21.35 -5.57 -0.52
CA GLU A 31 -20.17 -5.15 0.25
C GLU A 31 -18.87 -5.38 -0.52
N ALA A 32 -18.80 -6.44 -1.33
CA ALA A 32 -17.69 -6.64 -2.26
C ALA A 32 -17.59 -5.49 -3.28
N GLY A 33 -18.74 -4.96 -3.72
CA GLY A 33 -18.82 -3.77 -4.56
C GLY A 33 -18.27 -2.52 -3.87
N TRP A 34 -18.60 -2.30 -2.60
CA TRP A 34 -18.06 -1.18 -1.82
C TRP A 34 -16.54 -1.25 -1.67
N TRP A 35 -16.01 -2.42 -1.34
CA TRP A 35 -14.57 -2.63 -1.23
C TRP A 35 -13.87 -2.43 -2.58
N GLU A 36 -14.42 -2.92 -3.67
CA GLU A 36 -13.91 -2.71 -5.02
C GLU A 36 -13.92 -1.22 -5.41
N GLY A 37 -15.00 -0.49 -5.09
CA GLY A 37 -15.11 0.95 -5.30
C GLY A 37 -14.02 1.72 -4.55
N MET A 38 -13.78 1.36 -3.28
CA MET A 38 -12.70 1.95 -2.47
C MET A 38 -11.32 1.67 -3.07
N ASN A 39 -11.06 0.42 -3.49
CA ASN A 39 -9.82 0.05 -4.15
C ASN A 39 -9.58 0.86 -5.44
N ARG A 40 -10.60 1.11 -6.25
CA ARG A 40 -10.48 1.91 -7.47
C ARG A 40 -10.04 3.34 -7.18
N ILE A 41 -10.64 3.96 -6.15
CA ILE A 41 -10.21 5.31 -5.71
C ILE A 41 -8.75 5.27 -5.26
N SER A 42 -8.37 4.29 -4.43
CA SER A 42 -7.00 4.13 -3.95
C SER A 42 -6.02 3.92 -5.12
N HIS A 43 -6.33 3.06 -6.06
CA HIS A 43 -5.49 2.80 -7.23
C HIS A 43 -5.20 4.04 -8.08
N MET A 44 -6.17 4.98 -8.22
CA MET A 44 -5.98 6.19 -9.01
C MET A 44 -4.83 7.05 -8.48
N TYR A 45 -4.82 7.38 -7.17
CA TYR A 45 -3.73 8.20 -6.62
C TYR A 45 -2.44 7.40 -6.40
N LEU A 46 -2.53 6.10 -6.07
CA LEU A 46 -1.35 5.25 -5.95
C LEU A 46 -0.60 5.12 -7.29
N MET A 47 -1.31 5.06 -8.42
CA MET A 47 -0.70 5.00 -9.74
C MET A 47 0.14 6.28 -10.04
N VAL A 48 -0.37 7.45 -9.67
CA VAL A 48 0.39 8.72 -9.83
C VAL A 48 1.65 8.70 -8.96
N ILE A 49 1.54 8.25 -7.72
CA ILE A 49 2.67 8.17 -6.78
C ILE A 49 3.73 7.18 -7.27
N THR A 50 3.31 5.96 -7.66
CA THR A 50 4.25 4.93 -8.16
C THR A 50 4.93 5.34 -9.45
N SER A 51 4.21 6.00 -10.37
CA SER A 51 4.79 6.55 -11.60
C SER A 51 5.86 7.59 -11.27
N SER A 52 5.58 8.50 -10.33
CA SER A 52 6.54 9.50 -9.87
C SER A 52 7.79 8.85 -9.24
N PHE A 53 7.61 7.81 -8.42
CA PHE A 53 8.72 7.07 -7.84
C PHE A 53 9.56 6.34 -8.88
N SER A 54 8.93 5.76 -9.89
CA SER A 54 9.61 5.03 -10.95
C SER A 54 10.42 5.96 -11.86
N VAL A 55 9.92 7.17 -12.12
CA VAL A 55 10.58 8.13 -13.04
C VAL A 55 11.69 8.93 -12.33
N TYR A 56 11.50 9.35 -11.09
CA TYR A 56 12.42 10.26 -10.40
C TYR A 56 13.22 9.60 -9.28
N TYR A 57 12.54 8.85 -8.41
CA TYR A 57 13.16 8.35 -7.19
C TYR A 57 14.01 7.09 -7.43
N LEU A 58 13.54 6.16 -8.24
CA LEU A 58 14.26 4.92 -8.55
C LEU A 58 15.58 5.16 -9.29
N PRO A 59 15.67 5.97 -10.37
CA PRO A 59 16.94 6.28 -11.01
C PRO A 59 17.93 6.93 -10.04
N ARG A 60 17.45 7.90 -9.24
CA ARG A 60 18.27 8.59 -8.26
C ARG A 60 18.87 7.62 -7.23
N LEU A 61 18.07 6.70 -6.66
CA LEU A 61 18.57 5.68 -5.73
C LEU A 61 19.57 4.71 -6.40
N SER A 62 19.41 4.45 -7.69
CA SER A 62 20.29 3.54 -8.44
C SER A 62 21.69 4.13 -8.65
N GLU A 63 21.80 5.45 -8.85
CA GLU A 63 23.06 6.17 -9.02
C GLU A 63 23.90 6.25 -7.73
N LEU A 64 23.25 6.41 -6.58
CA LEU A 64 23.91 6.59 -5.30
C LEU A 64 24.60 5.29 -4.86
N LYS A 65 25.88 5.35 -4.49
CA LYS A 65 26.64 4.19 -4.01
C LYS A 65 26.95 4.27 -2.50
N ASP A 66 27.11 5.49 -2.00
CA ASP A 66 27.42 5.71 -0.59
C ASP A 66 26.18 5.64 0.30
N SER A 67 26.29 4.94 1.43
CA SER A 67 25.18 4.75 2.37
C SER A 67 24.72 6.06 3.03
N VAL A 68 25.62 7.03 3.22
CA VAL A 68 25.25 8.34 3.78
C VAL A 68 24.42 9.15 2.78
N GLU A 69 24.78 9.10 1.50
CA GLU A 69 24.03 9.77 0.44
C GLU A 69 22.66 9.13 0.26
N ILE A 70 22.58 7.78 0.28
CA ILE A 70 21.31 7.04 0.21
C ILE A 70 20.39 7.43 1.37
N LYS A 71 20.92 7.45 2.62
CA LYS A 71 20.19 7.90 3.80
C LYS A 71 19.65 9.33 3.63
N ARG A 72 20.50 10.24 3.16
CA ARG A 72 20.10 11.65 2.95
C ARG A 72 18.96 11.76 1.93
N GLU A 73 19.00 11.00 0.84
CA GLU A 73 17.95 11.00 -0.18
C GLU A 73 16.65 10.41 0.36
N ILE A 74 16.70 9.30 1.10
CA ILE A 74 15.53 8.70 1.76
C ILE A 74 14.90 9.71 2.73
N VAL A 75 15.69 10.32 3.62
CA VAL A 75 15.18 11.30 4.60
C VAL A 75 14.56 12.51 3.90
N LYS A 76 15.18 12.98 2.81
CA LYS A 76 14.63 14.08 1.99
C LYS A 76 13.28 13.69 1.39
N ALA A 77 13.15 12.48 0.84
CA ALA A 77 11.90 11.98 0.29
C ALA A 77 10.80 11.89 1.37
N TYR A 78 11.11 11.34 2.56
CA TYR A 78 10.15 11.32 3.67
C TYR A 78 9.71 12.72 4.11
N LYS A 79 10.64 13.68 4.22
CA LYS A 79 10.32 15.08 4.61
C LYS A 79 9.37 15.78 3.65
N VAL A 80 9.37 15.40 2.38
CA VAL A 80 8.47 15.97 1.37
C VAL A 80 7.17 15.18 1.28
N ILE A 81 7.27 13.86 1.16
CA ILE A 81 6.12 12.99 0.85
C ILE A 81 5.19 12.85 2.06
N VAL A 82 5.70 12.68 3.27
CA VAL A 82 4.85 12.48 4.47
C VAL A 82 3.92 13.67 4.72
N PRO A 83 4.37 14.93 4.77
CA PRO A 83 3.46 16.07 4.95
C PRO A 83 2.46 16.19 3.81
N MET A 84 2.89 15.97 2.57
CA MET A 84 2.00 16.02 1.39
C MET A 84 0.91 14.96 1.49
N LEU A 85 1.24 13.72 1.88
CA LEU A 85 0.26 12.64 2.07
C LEU A 85 -0.72 12.95 3.19
N LEU A 86 -0.25 13.48 4.32
CA LEU A 86 -1.11 13.84 5.44
C LEU A 86 -2.15 14.89 5.01
N VAL A 87 -1.74 15.93 4.29
CA VAL A 87 -2.66 16.94 3.77
C VAL A 87 -3.63 16.34 2.76
N ALA A 88 -3.12 15.59 1.77
CA ALA A 88 -3.93 14.99 0.71
C ALA A 88 -4.95 13.99 1.28
N PHE A 89 -4.54 13.09 2.17
CA PHE A 89 -5.43 12.09 2.75
C PHE A 89 -6.44 12.68 3.72
N THR A 90 -6.07 13.72 4.46
CA THR A 90 -7.02 14.48 5.26
C THR A 90 -8.08 15.11 4.37
N LEU A 91 -7.70 15.74 3.26
CA LEU A 91 -8.63 16.33 2.30
C LEU A 91 -9.54 15.27 1.68
N VAL A 92 -8.99 14.15 1.22
CA VAL A 92 -9.79 13.02 0.68
C VAL A 92 -10.77 12.49 1.72
N TYR A 93 -10.34 12.35 2.98
CA TYR A 93 -11.20 11.89 4.06
C TYR A 93 -12.35 12.87 4.36
N LEU A 94 -12.08 14.15 4.36
CA LEU A 94 -13.12 15.19 4.57
C LEU A 94 -14.11 15.24 3.40
N LEU A 95 -13.64 15.03 2.18
CA LEU A 95 -14.44 15.08 0.96
C LEU A 95 -15.06 13.72 0.57
N ARG A 96 -14.85 12.65 1.35
CA ARG A 96 -15.24 11.27 0.99
C ARG A 96 -16.70 11.13 0.58
N THR A 97 -17.63 11.73 1.34
CA THR A 97 -19.05 11.70 1.03
C THR A 97 -19.38 12.35 -0.31
N VAL A 98 -18.74 13.50 -0.59
CA VAL A 98 -18.90 14.23 -1.85
C VAL A 98 -18.34 13.38 -3.00
N MET A 99 -17.17 12.79 -2.82
CA MET A 99 -16.54 11.90 -3.81
C MET A 99 -17.45 10.70 -4.12
N ILE A 100 -18.01 10.05 -3.09
CA ILE A 100 -18.91 8.90 -3.30
C ILE A 100 -20.14 9.33 -4.10
N ARG A 101 -20.77 10.46 -3.77
CA ARG A 101 -21.97 10.95 -4.48
C ARG A 101 -21.71 11.35 -5.94
N ILE A 102 -20.50 11.78 -6.26
CA ILE A 102 -20.14 12.16 -7.65
C ILE A 102 -19.74 10.94 -8.48
N LEU A 103 -19.01 9.99 -7.87
CA LEU A 103 -18.42 8.87 -8.60
C LEU A 103 -19.29 7.61 -8.61
N PHE A 104 -20.21 7.47 -7.66
CA PHE A 104 -21.00 6.26 -7.45
C PHE A 104 -22.49 6.58 -7.22
N THR A 105 -23.33 5.55 -7.24
CA THR A 105 -24.74 5.65 -6.87
C THR A 105 -24.92 5.76 -5.35
N PRO A 106 -26.09 6.25 -4.85
CA PRO A 106 -26.34 6.39 -3.40
C PRO A 106 -26.17 5.09 -2.60
N GLU A 107 -26.30 3.94 -3.23
CA GLU A 107 -26.09 2.60 -2.62
C GLU A 107 -24.65 2.38 -2.13
N PHE A 108 -23.70 3.18 -2.61
CA PHE A 108 -22.28 3.14 -2.18
C PHE A 108 -21.99 4.02 -0.96
N LEU A 109 -22.93 4.75 -0.39
CA LEU A 109 -22.69 5.58 0.79
C LEU A 109 -22.08 4.82 1.97
N PRO A 110 -22.45 3.55 2.29
CA PRO A 110 -21.82 2.82 3.39
C PRO A 110 -20.30 2.58 3.20
N MET A 111 -19.78 2.73 1.96
CA MET A 111 -18.35 2.67 1.66
C MET A 111 -17.56 3.74 2.45
N GLU A 112 -18.20 4.80 2.97
CA GLU A 112 -17.56 5.82 3.82
C GLU A 112 -16.78 5.20 5.00
N ASN A 113 -17.27 4.09 5.55
CA ASN A 113 -16.65 3.41 6.68
C ASN A 113 -15.30 2.77 6.34
N LEU A 114 -15.01 2.55 5.06
CA LEU A 114 -13.76 1.98 4.58
C LEU A 114 -12.65 3.02 4.45
N PHE A 115 -13.02 4.30 4.23
CA PHE A 115 -12.06 5.36 3.89
C PHE A 115 -10.95 5.53 4.91
N PHE A 116 -11.29 5.61 6.21
CA PHE A 116 -10.28 5.80 7.25
C PHE A 116 -9.19 4.72 7.22
N TRP A 117 -9.62 3.46 7.21
CA TRP A 117 -8.71 2.30 7.25
C TRP A 117 -7.90 2.17 5.95
N GLN A 118 -8.54 2.45 4.81
CA GLN A 118 -7.86 2.41 3.52
C GLN A 118 -6.79 3.50 3.42
N LEU A 119 -7.14 4.76 3.71
CA LEU A 119 -6.21 5.89 3.64
C LEU A 119 -5.04 5.72 4.62
N ALA A 120 -5.32 5.26 5.84
CA ALA A 120 -4.27 4.93 6.81
C ALA A 120 -3.36 3.81 6.28
N GLY A 121 -3.92 2.74 5.70
CA GLY A 121 -3.15 1.67 5.07
C GLY A 121 -2.31 2.16 3.90
N ASP A 122 -2.87 3.00 3.03
CA ASP A 122 -2.15 3.58 1.89
C ASP A 122 -1.02 4.52 2.34
N PHE A 123 -1.21 5.25 3.43
CA PHE A 123 -0.15 6.06 4.03
C PHE A 123 1.06 5.20 4.41
N PHE A 124 0.85 4.12 5.18
CA PHE A 124 1.94 3.21 5.56
C PHE A 124 2.51 2.46 4.36
N LYS A 125 1.69 2.12 3.37
CA LYS A 125 2.13 1.52 2.10
C LYS A 125 3.10 2.42 1.37
N ILE A 126 2.77 3.69 1.16
CA ILE A 126 3.63 4.64 0.46
C ILE A 126 4.91 4.89 1.25
N CYS A 127 4.80 5.02 2.59
CA CYS A 127 5.99 5.11 3.45
C CYS A 127 6.90 3.89 3.31
N SER A 128 6.35 2.67 3.24
CA SER A 128 7.16 1.47 3.04
C SER A 128 7.74 1.38 1.63
N TRP A 129 7.06 1.90 0.62
CA TRP A 129 7.57 1.94 -0.75
C TRP A 129 8.82 2.80 -0.89
N LEU A 130 8.94 3.91 -0.15
CA LEU A 130 10.17 4.71 -0.12
C LEU A 130 11.41 3.88 0.23
N LEU A 131 11.25 2.85 1.07
CA LEU A 131 12.33 1.92 1.41
C LEU A 131 12.39 0.73 0.43
N SER A 132 11.25 0.16 0.03
CA SER A 132 11.23 -1.01 -0.83
C SER A 132 11.76 -0.73 -2.25
N PHE A 133 11.63 0.51 -2.75
CA PHE A 133 12.27 0.93 -3.99
C PHE A 133 13.80 0.81 -3.95
N LEU A 134 14.41 0.84 -2.76
CA LEU A 134 15.83 0.57 -2.61
C LEU A 134 16.19 -0.89 -2.90
N LEU A 135 15.28 -1.84 -2.61
CA LEU A 135 15.46 -3.26 -3.01
C LEU A 135 15.56 -3.37 -4.54
N VAL A 136 14.71 -2.63 -5.25
CA VAL A 136 14.72 -2.59 -6.72
C VAL A 136 15.99 -1.87 -7.22
N ALA A 137 16.28 -0.67 -6.72
CA ALA A 137 17.44 0.13 -7.11
C ALA A 137 18.76 -0.62 -6.94
N LYS A 138 18.90 -1.44 -5.89
CA LYS A 138 20.09 -2.24 -5.61
C LYS A 138 20.00 -3.67 -6.10
N SER A 139 19.00 -4.00 -6.93
CA SER A 139 18.82 -5.34 -7.51
C SER A 139 18.76 -6.47 -6.47
N MET A 140 18.21 -6.19 -5.28
CA MET A 140 18.07 -7.16 -4.18
C MET A 140 16.89 -8.10 -4.42
N THR A 141 16.92 -8.85 -5.54
CA THR A 141 15.79 -9.66 -6.04
C THR A 141 15.27 -10.65 -5.00
N LYS A 142 16.16 -11.35 -4.30
CA LYS A 142 15.75 -12.36 -3.29
C LYS A 142 14.96 -11.70 -2.15
N ALA A 143 15.44 -10.58 -1.62
CA ALA A 143 14.77 -9.87 -0.55
C ALA A 143 13.41 -9.31 -1.03
N PHE A 144 13.35 -8.73 -2.23
CA PHE A 144 12.11 -8.23 -2.82
C PHE A 144 11.07 -9.34 -2.98
N VAL A 145 11.42 -10.43 -3.65
CA VAL A 145 10.50 -11.56 -3.90
C VAL A 145 10.03 -12.17 -2.58
N SER A 146 10.94 -12.39 -1.63
CA SER A 146 10.59 -12.97 -0.33
C SER A 146 9.63 -12.08 0.46
N THR A 147 9.87 -10.78 0.50
CA THR A 147 8.98 -9.83 1.21
C THR A 147 7.64 -9.71 0.49
N GLU A 148 7.61 -9.63 -0.83
CA GLU A 148 6.37 -9.53 -1.62
C GLU A 148 5.47 -10.75 -1.39
N VAL A 149 6.01 -11.97 -1.50
CA VAL A 149 5.24 -13.19 -1.25
C VAL A 149 4.79 -13.29 0.20
N LEU A 150 5.69 -13.04 1.16
CA LEU A 150 5.38 -13.13 2.58
C LEU A 150 4.24 -12.17 2.98
N PHE A 151 4.34 -10.91 2.56
CA PHE A 151 3.34 -9.90 2.93
C PHE A 151 2.03 -10.02 2.15
N SER A 152 2.08 -10.59 0.94
CA SER A 152 0.87 -10.96 0.19
C SER A 152 0.10 -12.08 0.91
N LEU A 153 0.79 -13.14 1.37
CA LEU A 153 0.19 -14.21 2.17
C LEU A 153 -0.32 -13.69 3.52
N ASN A 154 0.48 -12.87 4.21
CA ASN A 154 0.09 -12.26 5.48
C ASN A 154 -1.19 -11.42 5.33
N PHE A 155 -1.31 -10.63 4.24
CA PHE A 155 -2.51 -9.85 3.95
C PHE A 155 -3.75 -10.74 3.77
N VAL A 156 -3.64 -11.86 3.07
CA VAL A 156 -4.74 -12.81 2.89
C VAL A 156 -5.16 -13.42 4.23
N ILE A 157 -4.19 -13.88 5.04
CA ILE A 157 -4.46 -14.47 6.36
C ILE A 157 -5.13 -13.44 7.30
N LEU A 158 -4.55 -12.25 7.41
CA LEU A 158 -5.12 -11.17 8.22
C LEU A 158 -6.50 -10.75 7.69
N GLY A 159 -6.67 -10.71 6.36
CA GLY A 159 -7.94 -10.41 5.73
C GLY A 159 -9.04 -11.36 6.18
N PHE A 160 -8.82 -12.67 6.10
CA PHE A 160 -9.79 -13.66 6.56
C PHE A 160 -10.08 -13.55 8.06
N LEU A 161 -9.06 -13.31 8.90
CA LEU A 161 -9.24 -13.16 10.33
C LEU A 161 -10.08 -11.93 10.68
N PHE A 162 -9.74 -10.78 10.12
CA PHE A 162 -10.42 -9.52 10.42
C PHE A 162 -11.82 -9.46 9.82
N MET A 163 -12.05 -10.08 8.64
CA MET A 163 -13.38 -10.16 8.05
C MET A 163 -14.37 -10.95 8.91
N ARG A 164 -13.92 -12.02 9.57
CA ARG A 164 -14.76 -12.77 10.52
C ARG A 164 -15.22 -11.95 11.72
N MET A 165 -14.46 -10.91 12.10
CA MET A 165 -14.76 -10.06 13.24
C MET A 165 -15.55 -8.81 12.85
N ASN A 166 -15.22 -8.21 11.70
CA ASN A 166 -15.66 -6.84 11.34
C ASN A 166 -16.27 -6.75 9.93
N GLY A 167 -16.64 -7.86 9.31
CA GLY A 167 -17.17 -7.86 7.94
C GLY A 167 -16.20 -7.27 6.93
N VAL A 168 -16.71 -6.60 5.90
CA VAL A 168 -15.90 -6.02 4.83
C VAL A 168 -14.88 -4.98 5.32
N VAL A 169 -15.19 -4.24 6.40
CA VAL A 169 -14.25 -3.27 7.01
C VAL A 169 -12.98 -3.97 7.49
N GLY A 170 -13.09 -5.23 7.90
CA GLY A 170 -11.96 -6.05 8.34
C GLY A 170 -10.84 -6.16 7.31
N ILE A 171 -11.15 -6.15 6.00
CA ILE A 171 -10.12 -6.20 4.95
C ILE A 171 -9.22 -4.95 5.01
N ASN A 172 -9.84 -3.77 5.15
CA ASN A 172 -9.11 -2.51 5.19
C ASN A 172 -8.30 -2.37 6.49
N GLN A 173 -8.80 -2.93 7.60
CA GLN A 173 -8.05 -3.03 8.86
C GLN A 173 -6.84 -3.97 8.70
N ALA A 174 -7.04 -5.15 8.10
CA ALA A 174 -5.96 -6.09 7.79
C ALA A 174 -4.92 -5.46 6.85
N TYR A 175 -5.36 -4.69 5.87
CA TYR A 175 -4.52 -3.94 4.95
C TYR A 175 -3.63 -2.94 5.70
N LEU A 176 -4.19 -2.15 6.61
CA LEU A 176 -3.44 -1.23 7.46
C LEU A 176 -2.39 -1.97 8.29
N VAL A 177 -2.80 -3.01 9.03
CA VAL A 177 -1.88 -3.79 9.88
C VAL A 177 -0.76 -4.41 9.04
N ASN A 178 -1.09 -4.98 7.89
CA ASN A 178 -0.10 -5.55 6.97
C ASN A 178 0.96 -4.53 6.55
N TYR A 179 0.57 -3.31 6.18
CA TYR A 179 1.54 -2.29 5.75
C TYR A 179 2.30 -1.63 6.89
N VAL A 180 1.74 -1.56 8.09
CA VAL A 180 2.50 -1.17 9.30
C VAL A 180 3.61 -2.18 9.57
N VAL A 181 3.30 -3.48 9.56
CA VAL A 181 4.30 -4.55 9.77
C VAL A 181 5.32 -4.56 8.62
N TYR A 182 4.87 -4.32 7.38
CA TYR A 182 5.76 -4.22 6.22
C TYR A 182 6.75 -3.05 6.35
N LEU A 183 6.29 -1.89 6.80
CA LEU A 183 7.18 -0.75 7.04
C LEU A 183 8.22 -1.06 8.11
N ILE A 184 7.81 -1.69 9.22
CA ILE A 184 8.74 -2.11 10.28
C ILE A 184 9.79 -3.08 9.72
N CYS A 185 9.36 -4.05 8.91
CA CYS A 185 10.26 -5.00 8.24
C CYS A 185 11.27 -4.27 7.33
N MET A 186 10.82 -3.30 6.52
CA MET A 186 11.69 -2.51 5.65
C MET A 186 12.70 -1.68 6.47
N VAL A 187 12.28 -1.05 7.55
CA VAL A 187 13.19 -0.32 8.46
C VAL A 187 14.24 -1.29 9.04
N PHE A 188 13.84 -2.49 9.42
CA PHE A 188 14.77 -3.49 9.94
C PHE A 188 15.78 -3.98 8.89
N ILE A 189 15.35 -4.24 7.66
CA ILE A 189 16.22 -4.65 6.54
C ILE A 189 17.27 -3.55 6.28
N PHE A 190 16.85 -2.30 6.25
CA PHE A 190 17.72 -1.16 5.93
C PHE A 190 18.31 -0.46 7.15
N ARG A 191 18.21 -1.03 8.36
CA ARG A 191 18.73 -0.41 9.60
C ARG A 191 20.18 0.05 9.49
N ARG A 192 21.04 -0.74 8.82
CA ARG A 192 22.46 -0.39 8.66
C ARG A 192 22.66 0.90 7.86
N ILE A 193 21.81 1.16 6.86
CA ILE A 193 21.86 2.38 6.06
C ILE A 193 21.22 3.54 6.83
N LEU A 194 20.10 3.29 7.49
CA LEU A 194 19.34 4.33 8.20
C LEU A 194 20.07 4.85 9.45
N TYR A 195 20.88 4.03 10.11
CA TYR A 195 21.62 4.40 11.32
C TYR A 195 23.12 4.73 11.08
N VAL A 196 23.57 4.81 9.82
CA VAL A 196 24.91 5.34 9.50
C VAL A 196 25.00 6.79 10.01
N LYS A 197 26.09 7.10 10.73
CA LYS A 197 26.38 8.47 11.22
C LYS A 197 26.94 9.35 10.09
#